data_cc266266c4903ab28a11bc4788f3f0ec
#
_entry.id   cc266266c4903ab28a11bc4788f3f0ec
#
_cell.length_a   1.000
_cell.length_b   1.000
_cell.length_c   1.000
_cell.angle_alpha   90.00
_cell.angle_beta   90.00
_cell.angle_gamma   90.00
#
_symmetry.space_group_name_H-M   'P 1'
#
loop_
_entity.id
_entity.type
_entity.pdbx_description
1 polymer ?
#
loop_
_entity_poly.entity_id
_entity_poly.type
_entity_poly.pdbx_seq_one_letter_code
_entity_poly.pdbx_strand_id
1 'polypeptide(L)'
;MDLQGIQLRPNHKAFVDRFVEACQADQRVVAAFLGGSYAKGYADAYSDVDLSVITTDQSFEEFFNEREAFLRLLGELVFLEDFDIPDIAFYIFADDTEGELYFSSESRLDHIHSGPFRVLIDKKNILTEAIFSEREPASSKQMEKLRGYIYGFWHELSHFITAMQRGQLWWAQGQLEALRSICVNLARLRHNFSDADTGEEAYFKIETVMPVEQLSALQETFCPMEKKAILAAVLVIVHFYQNLAPFLVHEHGIKYPQGLERVMIDRLQKLQDAHPNSDGA
;
A
#
# COMPACT_ATOMS: atom_id res chain seq x y z
N MET A 1 -0.88 0.35 30.56
CA MET A 1 -1.60 0.62 29.31
C MET A 1 -1.68 2.13 29.10
N ASP A 2 -0.98 2.66 28.12
CA ASP A 2 -1.00 4.09 27.80
C ASP A 2 -1.82 4.32 26.51
N LEU A 3 -3.14 4.49 26.68
CA LEU A 3 -4.07 4.86 25.62
C LEU A 3 -4.59 6.30 25.79
N GLN A 4 -3.85 7.18 26.50
CA GLN A 4 -4.25 8.57 26.68
C GLN A 4 -4.32 9.27 25.30
N GLY A 5 -5.49 9.83 25.02
CA GLY A 5 -5.75 10.54 23.76
C GLY A 5 -6.16 9.67 22.57
N ILE A 6 -6.25 8.35 22.73
CA ILE A 6 -6.74 7.45 21.68
C ILE A 6 -8.22 7.15 21.91
N GLN A 7 -9.04 7.43 20.90
CA GLN A 7 -10.47 7.12 20.92
C GLN A 7 -10.73 5.84 20.10
N LEU A 8 -10.69 4.69 20.78
CA LEU A 8 -11.07 3.41 20.16
C LEU A 8 -12.58 3.30 19.99
N ARG A 9 -13.02 2.66 18.91
CA ARG A 9 -14.42 2.22 18.76
C ARG A 9 -14.77 1.24 19.91
N PRO A 10 -16.04 1.13 20.32
CA PRO A 10 -16.43 0.29 21.47
C PRO A 10 -16.01 -1.19 21.33
N ASN A 11 -16.20 -1.81 20.12
CA ASN A 11 -15.77 -3.16 19.85
C ASN A 11 -14.24 -3.29 19.85
N HIS A 12 -13.51 -2.35 19.24
CA HIS A 12 -12.05 -2.32 19.26
C HIS A 12 -11.49 -2.16 20.67
N LYS A 13 -12.13 -1.31 21.48
CA LYS A 13 -11.73 -1.18 22.88
C LYS A 13 -11.91 -2.49 23.64
N ALA A 14 -13.07 -3.14 23.51
CA ALA A 14 -13.32 -4.43 24.14
C ALA A 14 -12.36 -5.52 23.65
N PHE A 15 -12.00 -5.50 22.36
CA PHE A 15 -11.01 -6.40 21.78
C PHE A 15 -9.61 -6.16 22.36
N VAL A 16 -9.14 -4.91 22.39
CA VAL A 16 -7.83 -4.55 22.96
C VAL A 16 -7.79 -4.87 24.46
N ASP A 17 -8.88 -4.67 25.20
CA ASP A 17 -8.94 -5.04 26.63
C ASP A 17 -8.74 -6.56 26.80
N ARG A 18 -9.47 -7.41 26.01
CA ARG A 18 -9.29 -8.88 26.03
C ARG A 18 -7.88 -9.31 25.61
N PHE A 19 -7.30 -8.63 24.60
CA PHE A 19 -5.92 -8.87 24.17
C PHE A 19 -4.94 -8.59 25.32
N VAL A 20 -5.09 -7.48 26.02
CA VAL A 20 -4.27 -7.15 27.19
C VAL A 20 -4.41 -8.21 28.28
N GLU A 21 -5.63 -8.62 28.60
CA GLU A 21 -5.88 -9.67 29.60
C GLU A 21 -5.22 -11.00 29.19
N ALA A 22 -5.38 -11.44 27.95
CA ALA A 22 -4.76 -12.65 27.44
C ALA A 22 -3.23 -12.58 27.48
N CYS A 23 -2.64 -11.47 27.04
CA CYS A 23 -1.21 -11.24 27.12
C CYS A 23 -0.67 -11.19 28.56
N GLN A 24 -1.43 -10.62 29.50
CA GLN A 24 -1.05 -10.59 30.91
C GLN A 24 -1.03 -12.00 31.52
N ALA A 25 -2.01 -12.83 31.18
CA ALA A 25 -2.14 -14.18 31.69
C ALA A 25 -1.08 -15.15 31.11
N ASP A 26 -0.61 -14.95 29.89
CA ASP A 26 0.38 -15.79 29.26
C ASP A 26 1.81 -15.39 29.68
N GLN A 27 2.50 -16.31 30.38
CA GLN A 27 3.87 -16.07 30.87
C GLN A 27 4.91 -16.01 29.74
N ARG A 28 4.60 -16.53 28.55
CA ARG A 28 5.47 -16.47 27.38
C ARG A 28 5.54 -15.07 26.80
N VAL A 29 4.47 -14.28 26.96
CA VAL A 29 4.41 -12.89 26.47
C VAL A 29 5.16 -11.97 27.44
N VAL A 30 6.11 -11.21 26.92
CA VAL A 30 6.93 -10.24 27.67
C VAL A 30 6.51 -8.80 27.42
N ALA A 31 6.02 -8.47 26.23
CA ALA A 31 5.50 -7.16 25.91
C ALA A 31 4.44 -7.23 24.80
N ALA A 32 3.63 -6.19 24.66
CA ALA A 32 2.67 -6.00 23.59
C ALA A 32 2.39 -4.51 23.40
N PHE A 33 2.10 -4.13 22.15
CA PHE A 33 1.78 -2.73 21.83
C PHE A 33 0.75 -2.63 20.70
N LEU A 34 0.12 -1.46 20.60
CA LEU A 34 -0.76 -1.05 19.51
C LEU A 34 0.02 -0.20 18.52
N GLY A 35 -0.10 -0.51 17.25
CA GLY A 35 0.52 0.17 16.11
C GLY A 35 -0.47 0.96 15.26
N GLY A 36 -0.17 1.06 13.98
CA GLY A 36 -1.03 1.54 12.92
C GLY A 36 -1.64 2.93 13.12
N SER A 37 -2.82 3.11 12.58
CA SER A 37 -3.55 4.37 12.58
C SER A 37 -3.89 4.86 13.99
N TYR A 38 -4.21 3.95 14.91
CA TYR A 38 -4.48 4.27 16.29
C TYR A 38 -3.26 4.84 17.03
N ALA A 39 -2.10 4.24 16.84
CA ALA A 39 -0.88 4.73 17.46
C ALA A 39 -0.42 6.07 16.91
N LYS A 40 -0.62 6.28 15.61
CA LYS A 40 -0.31 7.52 14.88
C LYS A 40 -1.32 8.65 15.14
N GLY A 41 -2.48 8.37 15.74
CA GLY A 41 -3.47 9.38 16.15
C GLY A 41 -4.40 9.88 15.03
N TYR A 42 -4.51 9.14 13.92
CA TYR A 42 -5.45 9.47 12.82
C TYR A 42 -6.45 8.36 12.50
N ALA A 43 -6.65 7.43 13.44
CA ALA A 43 -7.66 6.39 13.30
C ALA A 43 -9.07 6.99 13.16
N ASP A 44 -9.89 6.35 12.34
CA ASP A 44 -11.27 6.72 12.07
C ASP A 44 -12.24 5.54 12.27
N ALA A 45 -13.49 5.69 11.81
CA ALA A 45 -14.51 4.66 11.96
C ALA A 45 -14.25 3.38 11.13
N TYR A 46 -13.30 3.43 10.23
CA TYR A 46 -12.96 2.35 9.29
C TYR A 46 -11.55 1.78 9.53
N SER A 47 -10.88 2.29 10.58
CA SER A 47 -9.55 1.80 10.93
C SER A 47 -9.61 0.40 11.50
N ASP A 48 -8.63 -0.40 11.14
CA ASP A 48 -8.31 -1.70 11.69
C ASP A 48 -7.55 -1.62 13.02
N VAL A 49 -7.23 -2.76 13.63
CA VAL A 49 -6.51 -2.82 14.89
C VAL A 49 -5.19 -3.55 14.70
N ASP A 50 -4.09 -2.79 14.60
CA ASP A 50 -2.75 -3.33 14.44
C ASP A 50 -2.10 -3.58 15.79
N LEU A 51 -1.82 -4.83 16.10
CA LEU A 51 -1.23 -5.25 17.35
C LEU A 51 0.13 -5.92 17.13
N SER A 52 0.95 -5.85 18.15
CA SER A 52 2.20 -6.61 18.20
C SER A 52 2.32 -7.32 19.52
N VAL A 53 2.73 -8.58 19.49
CA VAL A 53 3.03 -9.40 20.68
C VAL A 53 4.47 -9.85 20.65
N ILE A 54 5.15 -9.71 21.77
CA ILE A 54 6.56 -10.05 21.93
C ILE A 54 6.65 -11.12 23.00
N THR A 55 7.28 -12.24 22.65
CA THR A 55 7.50 -13.38 23.54
C THR A 55 8.96 -13.45 23.99
N THR A 56 9.26 -14.35 24.92
CA THR A 56 10.65 -14.77 25.12
C THR A 56 11.16 -15.49 23.87
N ASP A 57 12.47 -15.45 23.60
CA ASP A 57 13.08 -16.16 22.47
C ASP A 57 12.78 -17.66 22.47
N GLN A 58 12.75 -18.26 23.65
CA GLN A 58 12.51 -19.70 23.84
C GLN A 58 11.07 -20.11 23.50
N SER A 59 10.11 -19.20 23.66
CA SER A 59 8.69 -19.51 23.49
C SER A 59 8.10 -19.04 22.17
N PHE A 60 8.90 -18.39 21.33
CA PHE A 60 8.42 -17.77 20.10
C PHE A 60 7.74 -18.76 19.16
N GLU A 61 8.43 -19.84 18.81
CA GLU A 61 7.91 -20.84 17.88
C GLU A 61 6.65 -21.54 18.40
N GLU A 62 6.63 -21.87 19.70
CA GLU A 62 5.46 -22.49 20.32
C GLU A 62 4.27 -21.53 20.30
N PHE A 63 4.47 -20.28 20.71
CA PHE A 63 3.43 -19.27 20.74
C PHE A 63 2.89 -18.95 19.33
N PHE A 64 3.78 -18.81 18.35
CA PHE A 64 3.40 -18.57 16.97
C PHE A 64 2.58 -19.74 16.38
N ASN A 65 2.95 -20.98 16.68
CA ASN A 65 2.17 -22.14 16.26
C ASN A 65 0.79 -22.21 16.92
N GLU A 66 0.63 -21.63 18.10
CA GLU A 66 -0.65 -21.56 18.84
C GLU A 66 -1.43 -20.24 18.57
N ARG A 67 -1.01 -19.41 17.63
CA ARG A 67 -1.59 -18.09 17.35
C ARG A 67 -3.10 -18.10 17.11
N GLU A 68 -3.63 -19.15 16.48
CA GLU A 68 -5.07 -19.29 16.30
C GLU A 68 -5.79 -19.53 17.64
N ALA A 69 -5.26 -20.38 18.48
CA ALA A 69 -5.83 -20.65 19.80
C ALA A 69 -5.79 -19.38 20.68
N PHE A 70 -4.69 -18.60 20.59
CA PHE A 70 -4.58 -17.32 21.27
C PHE A 70 -5.61 -16.31 20.76
N LEU A 71 -5.76 -16.15 19.44
CA LEU A 71 -6.74 -15.22 18.85
C LEU A 71 -8.18 -15.60 19.22
N ARG A 72 -8.50 -16.90 19.29
CA ARG A 72 -9.84 -17.39 19.71
C ARG A 72 -10.20 -17.03 21.15
N LEU A 73 -9.25 -16.70 22.00
CA LEU A 73 -9.53 -16.15 23.35
C LEU A 73 -10.09 -14.73 23.27
N LEU A 74 -9.82 -14.00 22.18
CA LEU A 74 -10.19 -12.60 22.03
C LEU A 74 -11.62 -12.42 21.49
N GLY A 75 -12.23 -13.47 20.90
CA GLY A 75 -13.58 -13.41 20.37
C GLY A 75 -13.87 -14.54 19.38
N GLU A 76 -15.00 -14.42 18.68
CA GLU A 76 -15.39 -15.33 17.62
C GLU A 76 -14.58 -15.03 16.35
N LEU A 77 -13.46 -15.74 16.20
CA LEU A 77 -12.56 -15.60 15.05
C LEU A 77 -13.19 -16.27 13.81
N VAL A 78 -13.43 -15.49 12.74
CA VAL A 78 -14.02 -15.95 11.48
C VAL A 78 -13.02 -16.07 10.33
N PHE A 79 -11.91 -15.34 10.42
CA PHE A 79 -10.83 -15.39 9.42
C PHE A 79 -9.47 -15.32 10.09
N LEU A 80 -8.53 -16.11 9.61
CA LEU A 80 -7.12 -16.07 9.99
C LEU A 80 -6.28 -16.55 8.81
N GLU A 81 -5.33 -15.71 8.38
CA GLU A 81 -4.41 -16.03 7.29
C GLU A 81 -3.10 -15.26 7.47
N ASP A 82 -2.00 -15.81 7.01
CA ASP A 82 -0.69 -15.15 7.03
C ASP A 82 -0.17 -14.81 5.62
N PHE A 83 -0.80 -15.33 4.58
CA PHE A 83 -0.44 -15.12 3.16
C PHE A 83 1.04 -15.39 2.86
N ASP A 84 1.65 -16.35 3.56
CA ASP A 84 3.09 -16.66 3.51
C ASP A 84 3.99 -15.47 3.92
N ILE A 85 3.46 -14.48 4.65
CA ILE A 85 4.24 -13.37 5.22
C ILE A 85 4.73 -13.81 6.61
N PRO A 86 6.04 -13.79 6.85
CA PRO A 86 6.57 -14.23 8.13
C PRO A 86 6.11 -13.39 9.32
N ASP A 87 5.87 -14.04 10.44
CA ASP A 87 5.67 -13.40 11.75
C ASP A 87 4.44 -12.46 11.81
N ILE A 88 3.42 -12.68 10.97
CA ILE A 88 2.15 -11.92 10.96
C ILE A 88 0.95 -12.86 10.94
N ALA A 89 -0.18 -12.36 11.42
CA ALA A 89 -1.50 -12.96 11.20
C ALA A 89 -2.53 -11.86 10.91
N PHE A 90 -3.20 -11.98 9.78
CA PHE A 90 -4.37 -11.17 9.42
C PHE A 90 -5.61 -11.83 10.02
N TYR A 91 -6.44 -11.06 10.71
CA TYR A 91 -7.60 -11.60 11.40
C TYR A 91 -8.86 -10.77 11.16
N ILE A 92 -10.01 -11.48 11.16
CA ILE A 92 -11.35 -10.87 11.21
C ILE A 92 -12.18 -11.63 12.24
N PHE A 93 -12.88 -10.87 13.10
CA PHE A 93 -13.79 -11.38 14.10
C PHE A 93 -15.25 -11.10 13.70
N ALA A 94 -16.18 -11.86 14.24
CA ALA A 94 -17.60 -11.74 13.95
C ALA A 94 -18.25 -10.40 14.37
N ASP A 95 -17.56 -9.61 15.19
CA ASP A 95 -17.97 -8.26 15.64
C ASP A 95 -17.43 -7.12 14.78
N ASP A 96 -17.00 -7.41 13.54
CA ASP A 96 -16.37 -6.48 12.60
C ASP A 96 -15.03 -5.89 13.08
N THR A 97 -14.37 -6.56 14.05
CA THR A 97 -13.00 -6.24 14.41
C THR A 97 -12.05 -6.96 13.46
N GLU A 98 -11.24 -6.20 12.73
CA GLU A 98 -10.22 -6.74 11.81
C GLU A 98 -8.88 -6.06 12.05
N GLY A 99 -7.80 -6.69 11.58
CA GLY A 99 -6.46 -6.12 11.67
C GLY A 99 -5.35 -7.13 11.53
N GLU A 100 -4.19 -6.73 12.00
CA GLU A 100 -2.95 -7.48 11.92
C GLU A 100 -2.37 -7.73 13.31
N LEU A 101 -1.90 -8.95 13.57
CA LEU A 101 -1.13 -9.28 14.75
C LEU A 101 0.28 -9.69 14.32
N TYR A 102 1.25 -8.88 14.67
CA TYR A 102 2.66 -9.14 14.47
C TYR A 102 3.24 -9.91 15.66
N PHE A 103 4.07 -10.88 15.36
CA PHE A 103 4.73 -11.72 16.35
C PHE A 103 6.23 -11.48 16.33
N SER A 104 6.85 -11.34 17.50
CA SER A 104 8.29 -11.25 17.60
C SER A 104 8.78 -11.85 18.91
N SER A 105 10.10 -12.01 19.05
CA SER A 105 10.75 -12.31 20.29
C SER A 105 11.57 -11.14 20.81
N GLU A 106 11.94 -11.22 22.09
CA GLU A 106 12.67 -10.15 22.76
C GLU A 106 14.01 -9.79 22.11
N SER A 107 14.66 -10.71 21.38
CA SER A 107 15.90 -10.44 20.64
C SER A 107 15.67 -9.91 19.21
N ARG A 108 14.44 -9.83 18.72
CA ARG A 108 14.09 -9.49 17.32
C ARG A 108 13.25 -8.21 17.20
N LEU A 109 13.38 -7.29 18.14
CA LEU A 109 12.56 -6.07 18.21
C LEU A 109 12.74 -5.12 17.03
N ASP A 110 13.94 -5.05 16.47
CA ASP A 110 14.33 -4.01 15.49
C ASP A 110 13.55 -4.05 14.17
N HIS A 111 12.80 -5.14 13.91
CA HIS A 111 12.17 -5.38 12.61
C HIS A 111 10.65 -5.47 12.65
N ILE A 112 10.04 -5.41 13.84
CA ILE A 112 8.60 -5.71 13.99
C ILE A 112 7.69 -4.51 13.75
N HIS A 113 8.22 -3.30 13.74
CA HIS A 113 7.41 -2.10 13.65
C HIS A 113 8.18 -0.93 13.03
N SER A 114 7.45 0.06 12.54
CA SER A 114 8.00 1.36 12.15
C SER A 114 7.07 2.49 12.57
N GLY A 115 7.64 3.57 13.09
CA GLY A 115 6.91 4.75 13.54
C GLY A 115 6.28 4.63 14.94
N PRO A 116 5.29 5.48 15.26
CA PRO A 116 4.68 5.54 16.58
C PRO A 116 4.00 4.25 17.00
N PHE A 117 4.10 3.94 18.30
CA PHE A 117 3.41 2.81 18.92
C PHE A 117 2.89 3.22 20.32
N ARG A 118 1.96 2.41 20.84
CA ARG A 118 1.40 2.60 22.19
C ARG A 118 1.56 1.33 23.00
N VAL A 119 2.33 1.40 24.07
CA VAL A 119 2.60 0.27 24.94
C VAL A 119 1.32 -0.18 25.62
N LEU A 120 0.95 -1.43 25.45
CA LEU A 120 -0.16 -2.09 26.14
C LEU A 120 0.34 -2.87 27.36
N ILE A 121 1.41 -3.63 27.17
CA ILE A 121 2.09 -4.43 28.20
C ILE A 121 3.60 -4.33 28.00
N ASP A 122 4.34 -4.22 29.09
CA ASP A 122 5.80 -4.31 29.09
C ASP A 122 6.29 -4.91 30.41
N LYS A 123 6.34 -6.24 30.49
CA LYS A 123 6.70 -6.96 31.72
C LYS A 123 8.20 -6.91 32.03
N LYS A 124 9.01 -6.60 31.03
CA LYS A 124 10.48 -6.57 31.14
C LYS A 124 11.11 -5.21 30.87
N ASN A 125 10.30 -4.17 30.67
CA ASN A 125 10.73 -2.80 30.30
C ASN A 125 11.56 -2.75 29.02
N ILE A 126 11.25 -3.61 28.04
CA ILE A 126 11.97 -3.68 26.75
C ILE A 126 11.45 -2.66 25.73
N LEU A 127 10.24 -2.13 25.92
CA LEU A 127 9.63 -1.12 25.06
C LEU A 127 9.88 0.33 25.54
N THR A 128 10.32 0.51 26.78
CA THR A 128 10.50 1.85 27.38
C THR A 128 11.56 2.68 26.65
N GLU A 129 12.59 2.03 26.10
CA GLU A 129 13.66 2.67 25.34
C GLU A 129 13.59 2.32 23.84
N ALA A 130 12.58 1.56 23.42
CA ALA A 130 12.45 1.18 22.02
C ALA A 130 12.04 2.39 21.17
N ILE A 131 12.79 2.66 20.14
CA ILE A 131 12.48 3.66 19.12
C ILE A 131 12.38 2.91 17.80
N PHE A 132 11.15 2.74 17.32
CA PHE A 132 10.92 2.24 15.96
C PHE A 132 10.95 3.44 15.01
N SER A 133 12.10 3.66 14.39
CA SER A 133 12.25 4.72 13.39
C SER A 133 11.26 4.51 12.26
N GLU A 134 10.65 5.58 11.78
CA GLU A 134 9.94 5.52 10.51
C GLU A 134 10.93 5.00 9.45
N ARG A 135 10.50 4.01 8.68
CA ARG A 135 11.30 3.55 7.54
C ARG A 135 11.30 4.67 6.51
N GLU A 136 12.31 5.54 6.59
CA GLU A 136 12.62 6.34 5.43
C GLU A 136 13.02 5.38 4.30
N PRO A 137 12.32 5.40 3.17
CA PRO A 137 12.76 4.63 2.03
C PRO A 137 14.19 5.07 1.73
N ALA A 138 15.13 4.12 1.73
CA ALA A 138 16.51 4.44 1.38
C ALA A 138 16.47 5.20 0.05
N SER A 139 17.11 6.36 -0.03
CA SER A 139 17.08 7.23 -1.22
C SER A 139 17.46 6.48 -2.51
N SER A 140 18.28 5.44 -2.42
CA SER A 140 18.60 4.51 -3.50
C SER A 140 17.39 3.70 -3.98
N LYS A 141 16.54 3.19 -3.07
CA LYS A 141 15.34 2.42 -3.44
C LYS A 141 14.27 3.32 -4.08
N GLN A 142 14.10 4.55 -3.59
CA GLN A 142 13.20 5.53 -4.22
C GLN A 142 13.66 5.87 -5.64
N MET A 143 14.97 6.05 -5.84
CA MET A 143 15.54 6.31 -7.15
C MET A 143 15.36 5.14 -8.11
N GLU A 144 15.51 3.90 -7.64
CA GLU A 144 15.23 2.71 -8.46
C GLU A 144 13.75 2.61 -8.82
N LYS A 145 12.84 2.84 -7.87
CA LYS A 145 11.39 2.87 -8.13
C LYS A 145 11.04 3.96 -9.15
N LEU A 146 11.53 5.19 -8.93
CA LEU A 146 11.30 6.29 -9.86
C LEU A 146 11.79 5.95 -11.27
N ARG A 147 13.01 5.43 -11.40
CA ARG A 147 13.55 4.97 -12.69
C ARG A 147 12.69 3.87 -13.30
N GLY A 148 12.25 2.92 -12.48
CA GLY A 148 11.33 1.86 -12.89
C GLY A 148 10.04 2.41 -13.49
N TYR A 149 9.41 3.39 -12.85
CA TYR A 149 8.20 4.04 -13.38
C TYR A 149 8.46 4.83 -14.66
N ILE A 150 9.59 5.57 -14.74
CA ILE A 150 9.93 6.35 -15.93
C ILE A 150 10.12 5.47 -17.17
N TYR A 151 10.81 4.36 -17.06
CA TYR A 151 11.05 3.45 -18.21
C TYR A 151 9.90 2.45 -18.38
N GLY A 152 9.33 1.98 -17.29
CA GLY A 152 8.22 1.03 -17.27
C GLY A 152 6.98 1.55 -17.98
N PHE A 153 6.67 2.84 -17.85
CA PHE A 153 5.55 3.45 -18.57
C PHE A 153 5.60 3.17 -20.07
N TRP A 154 6.72 3.39 -20.71
CA TRP A 154 6.88 3.17 -22.14
C TRP A 154 6.87 1.70 -22.53
N HIS A 155 7.32 0.83 -21.64
CA HIS A 155 7.23 -0.61 -21.81
C HIS A 155 5.77 -1.08 -21.80
N GLU A 156 5.00 -0.68 -20.80
CA GLU A 156 3.58 -1.01 -20.70
C GLU A 156 2.76 -0.40 -21.87
N LEU A 157 3.10 0.82 -22.30
CA LEU A 157 2.49 1.41 -23.49
C LEU A 157 2.76 0.58 -24.76
N SER A 158 3.95 -0.03 -24.88
CA SER A 158 4.25 -0.94 -25.98
C SER A 158 3.33 -2.17 -26.00
N HIS A 159 3.06 -2.74 -24.81
CA HIS A 159 2.14 -3.85 -24.63
C HIS A 159 0.69 -3.44 -24.91
N PHE A 160 0.29 -2.25 -24.44
CA PHE A 160 -1.01 -1.67 -24.75
C PHE A 160 -1.25 -1.57 -26.26
N ILE A 161 -0.32 -0.97 -26.99
CA ILE A 161 -0.40 -0.83 -28.45
C ILE A 161 -0.55 -2.20 -29.12
N THR A 162 0.23 -3.17 -28.69
CA THR A 162 0.18 -4.54 -29.20
C THR A 162 -1.17 -5.20 -28.93
N ALA A 163 -1.71 -5.04 -27.73
CA ALA A 163 -3.02 -5.56 -27.36
C ALA A 163 -4.14 -4.95 -28.20
N MET A 164 -4.11 -3.64 -28.42
CA MET A 164 -5.08 -2.92 -29.24
C MET A 164 -5.03 -3.36 -30.72
N GLN A 165 -3.82 -3.54 -31.28
CA GLN A 165 -3.62 -4.04 -32.66
C GLN A 165 -4.18 -5.44 -32.85
N ARG A 166 -4.10 -6.29 -31.81
CA ARG A 166 -4.63 -7.66 -31.82
C ARG A 166 -6.13 -7.73 -31.50
N GLY A 167 -6.77 -6.62 -31.15
CA GLY A 167 -8.17 -6.60 -30.68
C GLY A 167 -8.37 -7.25 -29.31
N GLN A 168 -7.33 -7.41 -28.52
CA GLN A 168 -7.35 -8.03 -27.20
C GLN A 168 -7.71 -6.98 -26.12
N LEU A 169 -8.97 -6.56 -26.09
CA LEU A 169 -9.42 -5.43 -25.27
C LEU A 169 -9.24 -5.67 -23.77
N TRP A 170 -9.40 -6.90 -23.29
CA TRP A 170 -9.14 -7.24 -21.88
C TRP A 170 -7.68 -7.00 -21.50
N TRP A 171 -6.75 -7.42 -22.35
CA TRP A 171 -5.34 -7.16 -22.14
C TRP A 171 -5.02 -5.66 -22.24
N ALA A 172 -5.58 -4.97 -23.24
CA ALA A 172 -5.42 -3.52 -23.36
C ALA A 172 -5.91 -2.76 -22.11
N GLN A 173 -7.04 -3.17 -21.54
CA GLN A 173 -7.56 -2.59 -20.31
C GLN A 173 -6.64 -2.86 -19.11
N GLY A 174 -6.08 -4.07 -19.01
CA GLY A 174 -5.07 -4.37 -17.99
C GLY A 174 -3.82 -3.51 -18.13
N GLN A 175 -3.36 -3.27 -19.37
CA GLN A 175 -2.23 -2.37 -19.63
C GLN A 175 -2.55 -0.91 -19.34
N LEU A 176 -3.78 -0.46 -19.62
CA LEU A 176 -4.24 0.89 -19.25
C LEU A 176 -4.22 1.08 -17.72
N GLU A 177 -4.60 0.05 -16.97
CA GLU A 177 -4.52 0.06 -15.50
C GLU A 177 -3.07 0.15 -15.00
N ALA A 178 -2.16 -0.63 -15.58
CA ALA A 178 -0.73 -0.57 -15.26
C ALA A 178 -0.15 0.83 -15.51
N LEU A 179 -0.47 1.44 -16.66
CA LEU A 179 -0.07 2.80 -17.01
C LEU A 179 -0.63 3.85 -16.02
N ARG A 180 -1.90 3.69 -15.63
CA ARG A 180 -2.57 4.57 -14.65
C ARG A 180 -1.88 4.46 -13.28
N SER A 181 -1.63 3.24 -12.80
CA SER A 181 -0.92 2.99 -11.55
C SER A 181 0.47 3.63 -11.53
N ILE A 182 1.23 3.53 -12.63
CA ILE A 182 2.52 4.23 -12.77
C ILE A 182 2.35 5.75 -12.64
N CYS A 183 1.37 6.34 -13.31
CA CYS A 183 1.10 7.78 -13.23
C CYS A 183 0.73 8.24 -11.82
N VAL A 184 -0.08 7.45 -11.10
CA VAL A 184 -0.44 7.71 -9.70
C VAL A 184 0.80 7.69 -8.82
N ASN A 185 1.66 6.67 -8.97
CA ASN A 185 2.89 6.58 -8.19
C ASN A 185 3.86 7.73 -8.51
N LEU A 186 3.99 8.16 -9.76
CA LEU A 186 4.77 9.34 -10.13
C LEU A 186 4.19 10.61 -9.49
N ALA A 187 2.87 10.78 -9.48
CA ALA A 187 2.23 11.92 -8.82
C ALA A 187 2.47 11.91 -7.32
N ARG A 188 2.39 10.75 -6.67
CA ARG A 188 2.76 10.57 -5.26
C ARG A 188 4.21 11.01 -5.01
N LEU A 189 5.16 10.51 -5.76
CA LEU A 189 6.58 10.88 -5.64
C LEU A 189 6.80 12.39 -5.79
N ARG A 190 6.04 13.07 -6.67
CA ARG A 190 6.12 14.51 -6.84
C ARG A 190 5.64 15.29 -5.60
N HIS A 191 4.66 14.81 -4.89
CA HIS A 191 4.09 15.50 -3.73
C HIS A 191 4.81 15.18 -2.41
N ASN A 192 5.96 14.52 -2.50
CA ASN A 192 6.83 14.20 -1.36
C ASN A 192 6.17 13.36 -0.28
N PHE A 193 5.63 12.20 -0.70
CA PHE A 193 5.01 11.27 0.23
C PHE A 193 6.06 10.47 0.98
N SER A 194 6.22 10.76 2.25
CA SER A 194 6.89 9.86 3.20
C SER A 194 6.18 8.50 3.29
N ASP A 195 4.88 8.46 2.99
CA ASP A 195 4.06 7.25 2.91
C ASP A 195 4.03 6.60 1.53
N ALA A 196 4.92 6.99 0.61
CA ALA A 196 5.01 6.39 -0.74
C ALA A 196 5.42 4.91 -0.73
N ASP A 197 5.64 4.33 0.42
CA ASP A 197 5.90 2.90 0.60
C ASP A 197 4.62 2.05 0.75
N THR A 198 3.46 2.60 0.44
CA THR A 198 2.24 1.81 0.20
C THR A 198 2.35 1.02 -1.11
N GLY A 199 3.52 0.45 -1.36
CA GLY A 199 4.05 -0.12 -2.60
C GLY A 199 3.14 -1.03 -3.42
N GLU A 200 1.97 -1.39 -2.94
CA GLU A 200 1.02 -2.26 -3.61
C GLU A 200 -0.34 -1.59 -3.86
N GLU A 201 -0.70 -0.51 -3.13
CA GLU A 201 -1.99 0.15 -3.24
C GLU A 201 -1.86 1.57 -3.81
N ALA A 202 -1.62 1.66 -5.11
CA ALA A 202 -1.42 2.93 -5.80
C ALA A 202 -2.51 3.97 -5.50
N TYR A 203 -3.75 3.52 -5.33
CA TYR A 203 -4.92 4.38 -5.12
C TYR A 203 -5.25 4.68 -3.65
N PHE A 204 -4.55 4.09 -2.69
CA PHE A 204 -4.84 4.32 -1.28
C PHE A 204 -4.75 5.81 -0.91
N LYS A 205 -5.84 6.36 -0.38
CA LYS A 205 -5.98 7.78 0.03
C LYS A 205 -5.60 8.81 -1.06
N ILE A 206 -5.70 8.46 -2.33
CA ILE A 206 -5.33 9.33 -3.45
C ILE A 206 -6.13 10.65 -3.44
N GLU A 207 -7.38 10.60 -3.00
CA GLU A 207 -8.29 11.74 -2.92
C GLU A 207 -7.84 12.79 -1.90
N THR A 208 -7.06 12.39 -0.89
CA THR A 208 -6.59 13.30 0.15
C THR A 208 -5.29 14.01 -0.21
N VAL A 209 -4.63 13.56 -1.26
CA VAL A 209 -3.23 13.92 -1.54
C VAL A 209 -3.00 14.46 -2.94
N MET A 210 -3.82 14.11 -3.92
CA MET A 210 -3.66 14.62 -5.27
C MET A 210 -4.51 15.88 -5.51
N PRO A 211 -4.00 16.84 -6.32
CA PRO A 211 -4.79 17.95 -6.80
C PRO A 211 -6.04 17.50 -7.56
N VAL A 212 -7.14 18.25 -7.40
CA VAL A 212 -8.43 17.92 -8.01
C VAL A 212 -8.34 17.79 -9.54
N GLU A 213 -7.51 18.60 -10.19
CA GLU A 213 -7.29 18.55 -11.63
C GLU A 213 -6.64 17.23 -12.07
N GLN A 214 -5.71 16.70 -11.27
CA GLN A 214 -5.07 15.42 -11.53
C GLN A 214 -6.03 14.26 -11.30
N LEU A 215 -6.84 14.32 -10.23
CA LEU A 215 -7.89 13.33 -9.97
C LEU A 215 -8.93 13.30 -11.10
N SER A 216 -9.36 14.47 -11.57
CA SER A 216 -10.31 14.57 -12.69
C SER A 216 -9.72 13.95 -13.98
N ALA A 217 -8.46 14.24 -14.29
CA ALA A 217 -7.80 13.63 -15.44
C ALA A 217 -7.68 12.10 -15.31
N LEU A 218 -7.37 11.59 -14.12
CA LEU A 218 -7.36 10.14 -13.89
C LEU A 218 -8.76 9.52 -14.01
N GLN A 219 -9.80 10.20 -13.52
CA GLN A 219 -11.17 9.75 -13.61
C GLN A 219 -11.63 9.56 -15.07
N GLU A 220 -11.22 10.43 -16.01
CA GLU A 220 -11.50 10.30 -17.43
C GLU A 220 -10.90 9.03 -18.06
N THR A 221 -9.96 8.39 -17.41
CA THR A 221 -9.31 7.17 -17.90
C THR A 221 -10.06 5.89 -17.54
N PHE A 222 -11.08 5.96 -16.67
CA PHE A 222 -12.01 4.85 -16.40
C PHE A 222 -13.09 4.85 -17.48
N CYS A 223 -12.97 3.94 -18.41
CA CYS A 223 -13.76 3.96 -19.64
C CYS A 223 -14.50 2.64 -19.88
N PRO A 224 -15.58 2.62 -20.70
CA PRO A 224 -16.20 1.40 -21.16
C PRO A 224 -15.22 0.48 -21.89
N MET A 225 -15.53 -0.85 -21.89
CA MET A 225 -14.75 -1.89 -22.58
C MET A 225 -14.95 -1.83 -24.10
N GLU A 226 -14.68 -0.66 -24.67
CA GLU A 226 -14.83 -0.36 -26.08
C GLU A 226 -13.50 0.17 -26.63
N LYS A 227 -13.16 -0.28 -27.84
CA LYS A 227 -11.87 0.05 -28.46
C LYS A 227 -11.61 1.56 -28.53
N LYS A 228 -12.62 2.35 -28.91
CA LYS A 228 -12.53 3.82 -29.03
C LYS A 228 -12.33 4.46 -27.66
N ALA A 229 -13.08 4.02 -26.66
CA ALA A 229 -13.00 4.55 -25.28
C ALA A 229 -11.63 4.23 -24.63
N ILE A 230 -11.14 3.00 -24.78
CA ILE A 230 -9.83 2.57 -24.28
C ILE A 230 -8.69 3.37 -24.96
N LEU A 231 -8.80 3.62 -26.27
CA LEU A 231 -7.83 4.43 -27.00
C LEU A 231 -7.84 5.90 -26.55
N ALA A 232 -9.02 6.48 -26.31
CA ALA A 232 -9.11 7.84 -25.77
C ALA A 232 -8.50 7.93 -24.35
N ALA A 233 -8.79 6.95 -23.52
CA ALA A 233 -8.27 6.90 -22.14
C ALA A 233 -6.73 6.82 -22.08
N VAL A 234 -6.09 6.02 -22.96
CA VAL A 234 -4.62 5.95 -22.97
C VAL A 234 -3.97 7.26 -23.38
N LEU A 235 -4.61 8.05 -24.23
CA LEU A 235 -4.10 9.37 -24.63
C LEU A 235 -4.09 10.34 -23.44
N VAL A 236 -5.13 10.31 -22.62
CA VAL A 236 -5.17 11.09 -21.37
C VAL A 236 -4.02 10.67 -20.45
N ILE A 237 -3.80 9.37 -20.27
CA ILE A 237 -2.72 8.84 -19.43
C ILE A 237 -1.33 9.23 -19.97
N VAL A 238 -1.11 9.16 -21.28
CA VAL A 238 0.16 9.59 -21.90
C VAL A 238 0.40 11.08 -21.64
N HIS A 239 -0.62 11.92 -21.83
CA HIS A 239 -0.52 13.35 -21.53
C HIS A 239 -0.24 13.61 -20.04
N PHE A 240 -0.92 12.89 -19.14
CA PHE A 240 -0.68 12.96 -17.71
C PHE A 240 0.78 12.62 -17.35
N TYR A 241 1.31 11.53 -17.90
CA TYR A 241 2.69 11.13 -17.72
C TYR A 241 3.67 12.21 -18.23
N GLN A 242 3.44 12.76 -19.43
CA GLN A 242 4.29 13.80 -20.04
C GLN A 242 4.35 15.09 -19.21
N ASN A 243 3.33 15.38 -18.42
CA ASN A 243 3.30 16.53 -17.51
C ASN A 243 4.05 16.28 -16.20
N LEU A 244 4.23 15.04 -15.79
CA LEU A 244 4.87 14.68 -14.52
C LEU A 244 6.32 14.24 -14.67
N ALA A 245 6.56 13.30 -15.57
CA ALA A 245 7.83 12.60 -15.67
C ALA A 245 9.04 13.52 -15.98
N PRO A 246 8.96 14.51 -16.89
CA PRO A 246 10.08 15.40 -17.17
C PRO A 246 10.50 16.23 -15.95
N PHE A 247 9.55 16.65 -15.13
CA PHE A 247 9.84 17.37 -13.90
C PHE A 247 10.62 16.50 -12.91
N LEU A 248 10.13 15.28 -12.63
CA LEU A 248 10.74 14.35 -11.70
C LEU A 248 12.15 13.93 -12.13
N VAL A 249 12.35 13.67 -13.42
CA VAL A 249 13.69 13.29 -13.92
C VAL A 249 14.68 14.45 -13.81
N HIS A 250 14.23 15.69 -14.04
CA HIS A 250 15.07 16.89 -13.87
C HIS A 250 15.45 17.07 -12.39
N GLU A 251 14.47 16.98 -11.50
CA GLU A 251 14.66 17.15 -10.05
C GLU A 251 15.64 16.11 -9.47
N HIS A 252 15.55 14.87 -9.92
CA HIS A 252 16.33 13.75 -9.39
C HIS A 252 17.51 13.33 -10.26
N GLY A 253 17.86 14.09 -11.30
CA GLY A 253 19.04 13.83 -12.14
C GLY A 253 18.97 12.52 -12.95
N ILE A 254 17.76 12.03 -13.25
CA ILE A 254 17.56 10.84 -14.07
C ILE A 254 17.57 11.24 -15.54
N LYS A 255 18.15 10.40 -16.41
CA LYS A 255 18.10 10.62 -17.86
C LYS A 255 16.71 10.27 -18.39
N TYR A 256 16.02 11.26 -18.95
CA TYR A 256 14.73 11.01 -19.61
C TYR A 256 14.90 10.23 -20.94
N PRO A 257 14.07 9.22 -21.23
CA PRO A 257 14.23 8.38 -22.43
C PRO A 257 13.57 8.98 -23.69
N GLN A 258 13.98 10.18 -24.10
CA GLN A 258 13.38 10.92 -25.24
C GLN A 258 13.28 10.13 -26.53
N GLY A 259 14.30 9.30 -26.83
CA GLY A 259 14.28 8.46 -28.03
C GLY A 259 13.19 7.39 -27.98
N LEU A 260 12.97 6.79 -26.81
CA LEU A 260 11.93 5.80 -26.58
C LEU A 260 10.54 6.43 -26.63
N GLU A 261 10.36 7.58 -25.97
CA GLU A 261 9.12 8.35 -26.05
C GLU A 261 8.72 8.62 -27.50
N ARG A 262 9.63 9.18 -28.30
CA ARG A 262 9.36 9.49 -29.71
C ARG A 262 8.85 8.27 -30.47
N VAL A 263 9.51 7.12 -30.31
CA VAL A 263 9.12 5.88 -30.98
C VAL A 263 7.73 5.42 -30.54
N MET A 264 7.44 5.50 -29.23
CA MET A 264 6.15 5.04 -28.69
C MET A 264 5.00 5.97 -29.07
N ILE A 265 5.22 7.28 -29.08
CA ILE A 265 4.22 8.26 -29.54
C ILE A 265 3.93 8.05 -31.04
N ASP A 266 4.93 7.84 -31.90
CA ASP A 266 4.73 7.54 -33.31
C ASP A 266 3.92 6.24 -33.52
N ARG A 267 4.19 5.20 -32.74
CA ARG A 267 3.42 3.95 -32.78
C ARG A 267 1.97 4.14 -32.33
N LEU A 268 1.75 4.94 -31.28
CA LEU A 268 0.41 5.26 -30.78
C LEU A 268 -0.39 6.08 -31.81
N GLN A 269 0.26 7.05 -32.46
CA GLN A 269 -0.36 7.83 -33.54
C GLN A 269 -0.80 6.93 -34.71
N LYS A 270 0.07 6.01 -35.16
CA LYS A 270 -0.29 5.04 -36.18
C LYS A 270 -1.47 4.15 -35.81
N LEU A 271 -1.59 3.81 -34.52
CA LEU A 271 -2.74 3.06 -34.00
C LEU A 271 -4.03 3.90 -34.09
N GLN A 272 -3.97 5.20 -33.78
CA GLN A 272 -5.10 6.13 -33.91
C GLN A 272 -5.53 6.28 -35.37
N ASP A 273 -4.58 6.49 -36.29
CA ASP A 273 -4.85 6.69 -37.70
C ASP A 273 -5.48 5.44 -38.35
N ALA A 274 -5.11 4.24 -37.87
CA ALA A 274 -5.73 2.98 -38.29
C ALA A 274 -7.19 2.81 -37.81
N HIS A 275 -7.64 3.70 -36.87
CA HIS A 275 -8.99 3.67 -36.29
C HIS A 275 -9.56 5.08 -36.21
N PRO A 276 -9.73 5.76 -37.38
CA PRO A 276 -10.24 7.11 -37.39
C PRO A 276 -11.63 7.18 -36.74
N ASN A 277 -11.89 8.31 -36.07
CA ASN A 277 -13.21 8.58 -35.54
C ASN A 277 -14.25 8.57 -36.68
N SER A 278 -14.99 7.50 -36.80
CA SER A 278 -16.18 7.48 -37.66
C SER A 278 -17.32 8.23 -36.96
N ASP A 279 -17.13 9.53 -36.68
CA ASP A 279 -18.19 10.44 -36.35
C ASP A 279 -18.61 11.12 -37.66
N GLY A 280 -19.53 10.50 -38.39
CA GLY A 280 -20.06 11.06 -39.62
C GLY A 280 -20.71 10.04 -40.52
N ALA A 281 -21.79 9.43 -40.12
CA ALA A 281 -22.85 8.97 -41.02
C ALA A 281 -24.17 8.91 -40.23
#